data_16a64ba83bfcde0654dab43200726487
#
_entry.id   16a64ba83bfcde0654dab43200726487
#
_cell.length_a   1.000
_cell.length_b   1.000
_cell.length_c   1.000
_cell.angle_alpha   90.00
_cell.angle_beta   90.00
_cell.angle_gamma   90.00
#
_symmetry.space_group_name_H-M   'P 1'
#
loop_
_entity.id
_entity.type
_entity.pdbx_description
1 polymer ?
#
loop_
_entity_poly.entity_id
_entity_poly.type
_entity_poly.pdbx_seq_one_letter_code
_entity_poly.pdbx_strand_id
1 'polypeptide(L)'
;MSAYDKVLLARAKGRATGLTYVEAIFDDFIELHGDRRFSDDPAIVGGIACLNGEPVTVIAMEKGGDMKDKVRRNFGSPNPEGYRKALRLMKQAEKFHRPVVCFVDTSGAFCGLGAEERGQGQAIAENLVEMMDLQTPVISILIGEGGSGGALAMAVANE
;
A
#
# COMPACT_ATOMS: atom_id res chain seq x y z
N MET A 1 -11.08 -12.70 -22.95
CA MET A 1 -9.84 -11.96 -22.60
C MET A 1 -8.82 -12.98 -22.14
N SER A 2 -7.65 -13.05 -22.75
CA SER A 2 -6.57 -13.95 -22.36
C SER A 2 -5.90 -13.48 -21.06
N ALA A 3 -5.09 -14.35 -20.42
CA ALA A 3 -4.31 -13.95 -19.24
C ALA A 3 -3.35 -12.79 -19.58
N TYR A 4 -2.76 -12.82 -20.77
CA TYR A 4 -1.87 -11.75 -21.23
C TYR A 4 -2.60 -10.41 -21.42
N ASP A 5 -3.83 -10.42 -21.94
CA ASP A 5 -4.64 -9.21 -22.07
C ASP A 5 -4.92 -8.56 -20.69
N LYS A 6 -5.13 -9.38 -19.65
CA LYS A 6 -5.31 -8.89 -18.27
C LYS A 6 -4.05 -8.22 -17.74
N VAL A 7 -2.87 -8.77 -18.02
CA VAL A 7 -1.58 -8.15 -17.67
C VAL A 7 -1.40 -6.82 -18.39
N LEU A 8 -1.73 -6.74 -19.68
CA LEU A 8 -1.67 -5.48 -20.42
C LEU A 8 -2.60 -4.41 -19.86
N LEU A 9 -3.82 -4.80 -19.45
CA LEU A 9 -4.75 -3.88 -18.77
C LEU A 9 -4.22 -3.38 -17.43
N ALA A 10 -3.66 -4.27 -16.61
CA ALA A 10 -3.07 -3.90 -15.33
C ALA A 10 -1.89 -2.92 -15.47
N ARG A 11 -1.25 -2.90 -16.66
CA ARG A 11 -0.11 -2.01 -17.01
C ARG A 11 -0.50 -0.85 -17.93
N ALA A 12 -1.78 -0.68 -18.25
CA ALA A 12 -2.22 0.32 -19.21
C ALA A 12 -1.89 1.75 -18.71
N LYS A 13 -1.48 2.61 -19.64
CA LYS A 13 -1.26 4.03 -19.37
C LYS A 13 -2.60 4.72 -19.07
N GLY A 14 -2.58 5.67 -18.14
CA GLY A 14 -3.77 6.45 -17.77
C GLY A 14 -4.80 5.68 -16.91
N ARG A 15 -4.47 4.48 -16.47
CA ARG A 15 -5.29 3.75 -15.51
C ARG A 15 -5.30 4.46 -14.16
N ALA A 16 -6.41 4.37 -13.44
CA ALA A 16 -6.50 4.86 -12.07
C ALA A 16 -5.43 4.19 -11.18
N THR A 17 -4.79 4.98 -10.35
CA THR A 17 -3.78 4.55 -9.36
C THR A 17 -4.38 4.53 -7.96
N GLY A 18 -3.61 4.12 -6.96
CA GLY A 18 -4.05 4.10 -5.57
C GLY A 18 -4.60 5.44 -5.10
N LEU A 19 -3.89 6.54 -5.35
CA LEU A 19 -4.34 7.89 -5.00
C LEU A 19 -5.64 8.29 -5.72
N THR A 20 -5.81 7.90 -6.98
CA THR A 20 -7.05 8.16 -7.72
C THR A 20 -8.27 7.56 -7.01
N TYR A 21 -8.13 6.34 -6.48
CA TYR A 21 -9.20 5.69 -5.70
C TYR A 21 -9.39 6.36 -4.34
N VAL A 22 -8.31 6.73 -3.66
CA VAL A 22 -8.40 7.44 -2.37
C VAL A 22 -9.17 8.74 -2.53
N GLU A 23 -8.82 9.56 -3.52
CA GLU A 23 -9.46 10.87 -3.80
C GLU A 23 -10.91 10.74 -4.27
N ALA A 24 -11.26 9.64 -4.95
CA ALA A 24 -12.61 9.43 -5.47
C ALA A 24 -13.59 8.82 -4.46
N ILE A 25 -13.11 8.08 -3.48
CA ILE A 25 -13.95 7.28 -2.57
C ILE A 25 -14.07 7.91 -1.18
N PHE A 26 -13.01 8.58 -0.72
CA PHE A 26 -12.92 9.04 0.67
C PHE A 26 -12.90 10.55 0.76
N ASP A 27 -13.49 11.06 1.84
CA ASP A 27 -13.44 12.47 2.20
C ASP A 27 -12.34 12.73 3.25
N ASP A 28 -11.88 13.98 3.36
CA ASP A 28 -10.99 14.49 4.41
C ASP A 28 -9.70 13.67 4.59
N PHE A 29 -9.09 13.21 3.50
CA PHE A 29 -7.86 12.41 3.59
C PHE A 29 -6.68 13.23 4.13
N ILE A 30 -6.11 12.77 5.24
CA ILE A 30 -4.92 13.31 5.89
C ILE A 30 -3.80 12.30 5.76
N GLU A 31 -2.83 12.57 4.88
CA GLU A 31 -1.67 11.70 4.69
C GLU A 31 -0.72 11.72 5.88
N LEU A 32 -0.26 10.55 6.30
CA LEU A 32 0.69 10.35 7.39
C LEU A 32 1.98 9.73 6.86
N HIS A 33 3.11 10.33 7.18
CA HIS A 33 4.41 10.01 6.63
C HIS A 33 5.34 9.28 7.59
N GLY A 34 6.31 8.53 7.00
CA GLY A 34 7.45 7.95 7.69
C GLY A 34 7.17 6.68 8.49
N ASP A 35 8.17 5.83 8.59
CA ASP A 35 8.12 4.54 9.28
C ASP A 35 8.51 4.61 10.77
N ARG A 36 9.00 5.76 11.25
CA ARG A 36 9.54 6.00 12.61
C ARG A 36 10.83 5.23 12.91
N ARG A 37 11.48 4.66 11.89
CA ARG A 37 12.75 3.94 12.04
C ARG A 37 13.85 4.51 11.15
N PHE A 38 13.54 4.77 9.86
CA PHE A 38 14.52 5.22 8.89
C PHE A 38 14.04 6.42 8.08
N SER A 39 12.95 6.27 7.30
CA SER A 39 12.53 7.33 6.38
C SER A 39 11.05 7.20 5.98
N ASP A 40 10.59 8.05 5.10
CA ASP A 40 9.35 7.86 4.37
C ASP A 40 9.58 7.14 3.05
N ASP A 41 8.56 6.45 2.54
CA ASP A 41 8.56 5.87 1.20
C ASP A 41 7.32 6.33 0.43
N PRO A 42 7.50 7.09 -0.65
CA PRO A 42 6.38 7.60 -1.45
C PRO A 42 5.67 6.52 -2.29
N ALA A 43 6.19 5.30 -2.39
CA ALA A 43 5.50 4.18 -3.02
C ALA A 43 4.32 3.66 -2.19
N ILE A 44 4.28 3.98 -0.89
CA ILE A 44 3.13 3.76 -0.02
C ILE A 44 2.57 5.11 0.41
N VAL A 45 1.32 5.36 0.09
CA VAL A 45 0.53 6.49 0.57
C VAL A 45 -0.45 5.97 1.60
N GLY A 46 -0.55 6.60 2.75
CA GLY A 46 -1.50 6.14 3.76
C GLY A 46 -1.80 7.21 4.79
N GLY A 47 -2.97 7.11 5.38
CA GLY A 47 -3.46 8.11 6.32
C GLY A 47 -4.84 7.81 6.88
N ILE A 48 -5.46 8.83 7.40
CA ILE A 48 -6.81 8.79 7.96
C ILE A 48 -7.74 9.52 6.97
N ALA A 49 -8.92 8.97 6.76
CA ALA A 49 -9.96 9.54 5.90
C ALA A 49 -11.34 9.27 6.47
N CYS A 50 -12.37 9.81 5.83
CA CYS A 50 -13.76 9.50 6.12
C CYS A 50 -14.39 8.70 4.99
N LEU A 51 -15.17 7.67 5.33
CA LEU A 51 -16.03 6.93 4.41
C LEU A 51 -17.48 7.00 4.91
N ASN A 52 -18.32 7.74 4.20
CA ASN A 52 -19.72 7.97 4.62
C ASN A 52 -19.85 8.53 6.06
N GLY A 53 -18.94 9.40 6.46
CA GLY A 53 -18.89 10.01 7.79
C GLY A 53 -18.16 9.19 8.88
N GLU A 54 -17.76 7.97 8.58
CA GLU A 54 -17.04 7.11 9.51
C GLU A 54 -15.52 7.20 9.28
N PRO A 55 -14.70 7.34 10.34
CA PRO A 55 -13.26 7.42 10.20
C PRO A 55 -12.65 6.06 9.84
N VAL A 56 -11.83 6.04 8.81
CA VAL A 56 -11.12 4.86 8.31
C VAL A 56 -9.62 5.15 8.16
N THR A 57 -8.81 4.11 8.17
CA THR A 57 -7.41 4.19 7.75
C THR A 57 -7.29 3.66 6.34
N VAL A 58 -6.74 4.46 5.43
CA VAL A 58 -6.55 4.09 4.03
C VAL A 58 -5.07 3.99 3.74
N ILE A 59 -4.65 2.91 3.06
CA ILE A 59 -3.27 2.67 2.66
C ILE A 59 -3.26 2.21 1.20
N ALA A 60 -2.48 2.87 0.37
CA ALA A 60 -2.43 2.57 -1.06
C ALA A 60 -0.99 2.39 -1.54
N MET A 61 -0.76 1.36 -2.36
CA MET A 61 0.42 1.28 -3.20
C MET A 61 0.24 2.25 -4.38
N GLU A 62 1.19 3.15 -4.56
CA GLU A 62 1.09 4.21 -5.56
C GLU A 62 2.21 4.13 -6.59
N LYS A 63 1.81 3.95 -7.84
CA LYS A 63 2.75 3.85 -9.00
C LYS A 63 3.13 5.20 -9.59
N GLY A 64 2.34 6.22 -9.33
CA GLY A 64 2.50 7.55 -9.90
C GLY A 64 1.78 7.76 -11.23
N GLY A 65 1.31 8.99 -11.45
CA GLY A 65 0.56 9.37 -12.64
C GLY A 65 1.43 9.64 -13.86
N ASP A 66 2.48 10.41 -13.71
CA ASP A 66 3.43 10.75 -14.78
C ASP A 66 4.80 10.07 -14.57
N MET A 67 5.72 10.26 -15.53
CA MET A 67 7.04 9.60 -15.46
C MET A 67 7.89 10.08 -14.27
N LYS A 68 7.82 11.37 -13.92
CA LYS A 68 8.55 11.95 -12.80
C LYS A 68 8.04 11.38 -11.47
N ASP A 69 6.73 11.31 -11.31
CA ASP A 69 6.09 10.75 -10.13
C ASP A 69 6.33 9.25 -10.03
N LYS A 70 6.30 8.51 -11.16
CA LYS A 70 6.65 7.08 -11.19
C LYS A 70 8.06 6.81 -10.69
N VAL A 71 9.04 7.58 -11.15
CA VAL A 71 10.44 7.46 -10.68
C VAL A 71 10.54 7.75 -9.19
N ARG A 72 9.89 8.82 -8.71
CA ARG A 72 9.84 9.17 -7.29
C ARG A 72 9.25 8.05 -6.41
N ARG A 73 8.26 7.33 -6.93
CA ARG A 73 7.56 6.23 -6.24
C ARG A 73 8.10 4.85 -6.57
N ASN A 74 9.30 4.75 -7.10
CA ASN A 74 9.90 3.47 -7.53
C ASN A 74 8.94 2.61 -8.37
N PHE A 75 8.12 3.23 -9.23
CA PHE A 75 7.10 2.55 -10.04
C PHE A 75 6.11 1.70 -9.22
N GLY A 76 5.85 2.08 -7.98
CA GLY A 76 4.98 1.35 -7.06
C GLY A 76 5.66 0.14 -6.42
N SER A 77 6.99 0.13 -6.37
CA SER A 77 7.77 -0.91 -5.68
C SER A 77 8.27 -0.37 -4.34
N PRO A 78 7.64 -0.76 -3.20
CA PRO A 78 7.99 -0.19 -1.91
C PRO A 78 9.33 -0.69 -1.39
N ASN A 79 10.06 0.20 -0.72
CA ASN A 79 11.18 -0.11 0.14
C ASN A 79 10.71 -0.64 1.52
N PRO A 80 11.61 -1.14 2.39
CA PRO A 80 11.24 -1.63 3.72
C PRO A 80 10.46 -0.59 4.55
N GLU A 81 10.83 0.68 4.44
CA GLU A 81 10.18 1.78 5.16
C GLU A 81 8.72 2.01 4.71
N GLY A 82 8.38 1.69 3.47
CA GLY A 82 7.00 1.69 2.99
C GLY A 82 6.15 0.64 3.71
N TYR A 83 6.61 -0.59 3.79
CA TYR A 83 5.93 -1.67 4.50
C TYR A 83 5.82 -1.39 6.01
N ARG A 84 6.89 -0.90 6.64
CA ARG A 84 6.86 -0.50 8.05
C ARG A 84 5.91 0.67 8.32
N LYS A 85 5.83 1.65 7.39
CA LYS A 85 4.84 2.73 7.46
C LYS A 85 3.42 2.17 7.40
N ALA A 86 3.15 1.27 6.46
CA ALA A 86 1.85 0.61 6.34
C ALA A 86 1.46 -0.11 7.64
N LEU A 87 2.34 -0.94 8.18
CA LEU A 87 2.09 -1.65 9.44
C LEU A 87 1.84 -0.68 10.61
N ARG A 88 2.64 0.37 10.71
CA ARG A 88 2.44 1.41 11.74
C ARG A 88 1.05 2.03 11.66
N LEU A 89 0.55 2.30 10.45
CA LEU A 89 -0.79 2.85 10.24
C LEU A 89 -1.88 1.83 10.60
N MET A 90 -1.68 0.56 10.27
CA MET A 90 -2.59 -0.54 10.64
C MET A 90 -2.67 -0.71 12.17
N LYS A 91 -1.53 -0.69 12.87
CA LYS A 91 -1.50 -0.75 14.34
C LYS A 91 -2.13 0.50 14.99
N GLN A 92 -1.98 1.66 14.37
CA GLN A 92 -2.69 2.86 14.81
C GLN A 92 -4.20 2.73 14.58
N ALA A 93 -4.62 2.16 13.44
CA ALA A 93 -6.03 1.90 13.17
C ALA A 93 -6.64 0.97 14.20
N GLU A 94 -5.98 -0.14 14.51
CA GLU A 94 -6.37 -1.09 15.55
C GLU A 94 -6.55 -0.38 16.92
N LYS A 95 -5.56 0.39 17.36
CA LYS A 95 -5.60 1.14 18.61
C LYS A 95 -6.83 2.07 18.73
N PHE A 96 -7.28 2.64 17.62
CA PHE A 96 -8.40 3.59 17.59
C PHE A 96 -9.67 2.97 16.97
N HIS A 97 -9.70 1.66 16.80
CA HIS A 97 -10.84 0.90 16.27
C HIS A 97 -11.34 1.40 14.91
N ARG A 98 -10.43 1.85 14.04
CA ARG A 98 -10.76 2.23 12.66
C ARG A 98 -10.58 1.04 11.73
N PRO A 99 -11.52 0.76 10.81
CA PRO A 99 -11.29 -0.17 9.72
C PRO A 99 -10.11 0.27 8.85
N VAL A 100 -9.44 -0.70 8.23
CA VAL A 100 -8.33 -0.46 7.29
C VAL A 100 -8.76 -0.84 5.89
N VAL A 101 -8.52 0.05 4.92
CA VAL A 101 -8.71 -0.23 3.50
C VAL A 101 -7.37 -0.12 2.78
N CYS A 102 -6.96 -1.21 2.14
CA CYS A 102 -5.71 -1.30 1.39
C CYS A 102 -5.98 -1.37 -0.11
N PHE A 103 -5.32 -0.53 -0.91
CA PHE A 103 -5.28 -0.65 -2.37
C PHE A 103 -3.94 -1.21 -2.79
N VAL A 104 -3.96 -2.38 -3.45
CA VAL A 104 -2.77 -3.14 -3.82
C VAL A 104 -2.52 -3.04 -5.32
N ASP A 105 -1.37 -2.49 -5.68
CA ASP A 105 -0.91 -2.40 -7.08
C ASP A 105 0.62 -2.29 -7.13
N THR A 106 1.30 -3.41 -7.21
CA THR A 106 2.75 -3.46 -7.34
C THR A 106 3.21 -4.62 -8.21
N SER A 107 4.28 -4.42 -8.96
CA SER A 107 5.00 -5.52 -9.62
C SER A 107 5.86 -6.35 -8.65
N GLY A 108 6.07 -5.83 -7.43
CA GLY A 108 6.85 -6.44 -6.36
C GLY A 108 7.52 -5.40 -5.48
N ALA A 109 8.11 -5.85 -4.38
CA ALA A 109 8.92 -5.01 -3.50
C ALA A 109 10.17 -4.49 -4.24
N PHE A 110 10.69 -3.33 -3.84
CA PHE A 110 11.91 -2.79 -4.43
C PHE A 110 13.09 -3.75 -4.21
N CYS A 111 13.74 -4.13 -5.30
CA CYS A 111 14.88 -5.04 -5.30
C CYS A 111 16.20 -4.24 -5.46
N GLY A 112 16.89 -4.00 -4.36
CA GLY A 112 18.15 -3.26 -4.37
C GLY A 112 18.92 -3.49 -3.09
N LEU A 113 20.26 -3.38 -3.16
CA LEU A 113 21.15 -3.63 -2.04
C LEU A 113 20.72 -2.86 -0.77
N GLY A 114 20.45 -1.56 -0.90
CA GLY A 114 20.03 -0.74 0.24
C GLY A 114 18.69 -1.16 0.84
N ALA A 115 17.76 -1.73 0.07
CA ALA A 115 16.52 -2.29 0.60
C ALA A 115 16.79 -3.58 1.39
N GLU A 116 17.65 -4.46 0.87
CA GLU A 116 18.05 -5.69 1.57
C GLU A 116 18.79 -5.38 2.88
N GLU A 117 19.73 -4.43 2.85
CA GLU A 117 20.46 -3.97 4.05
C GLU A 117 19.53 -3.39 5.13
N ARG A 118 18.39 -2.80 4.75
CA ARG A 118 17.39 -2.25 5.67
C ARG A 118 16.28 -3.23 6.01
N GLY A 119 16.41 -4.51 5.60
CA GLY A 119 15.54 -5.60 5.98
C GLY A 119 14.24 -5.69 5.16
N GLN A 120 14.33 -5.70 3.81
CA GLN A 120 13.18 -5.82 2.93
C GLN A 120 12.34 -7.07 3.23
N GLY A 121 12.98 -8.24 3.28
CA GLY A 121 12.30 -9.49 3.61
C GLY A 121 11.68 -9.50 5.01
N GLN A 122 12.39 -8.91 5.99
CA GLN A 122 11.89 -8.78 7.35
C GLN A 122 10.63 -7.89 7.43
N ALA A 123 10.63 -6.74 6.76
CA ALA A 123 9.50 -5.83 6.76
C ALA A 123 8.24 -6.46 6.12
N ILE A 124 8.42 -7.23 5.05
CA ILE A 124 7.34 -8.00 4.42
C ILE A 124 6.82 -9.08 5.37
N ALA A 125 7.71 -9.87 5.99
CA ALA A 125 7.33 -10.94 6.90
C ALA A 125 6.60 -10.41 8.15
N GLU A 126 7.06 -9.31 8.74
CA GLU A 126 6.38 -8.64 9.84
C GLU A 126 4.95 -8.25 9.45
N ASN A 127 4.75 -7.63 8.28
CA ASN A 127 3.41 -7.27 7.82
C ASN A 127 2.50 -8.49 7.69
N LEU A 128 2.99 -9.60 7.12
CA LEU A 128 2.18 -10.82 6.96
C LEU A 128 1.69 -11.36 8.31
N VAL A 129 2.57 -11.43 9.30
CA VAL A 129 2.24 -11.94 10.63
C VAL A 129 1.31 -10.99 11.38
N GLU A 130 1.66 -9.70 11.43
CA GLU A 130 0.93 -8.70 12.19
C GLU A 130 -0.47 -8.41 11.60
N MET A 131 -0.62 -8.46 10.28
CA MET A 131 -1.93 -8.30 9.64
C MET A 131 -2.91 -9.41 9.99
N MET A 132 -2.43 -10.65 10.18
CA MET A 132 -3.28 -11.76 10.62
C MET A 132 -3.80 -11.60 12.06
N ASP A 133 -3.11 -10.83 12.89
CA ASP A 133 -3.45 -10.63 14.31
C ASP A 133 -4.23 -9.34 14.57
N LEU A 134 -4.43 -8.50 13.56
CA LEU A 134 -5.16 -7.24 13.72
C LEU A 134 -6.60 -7.46 14.18
N GLN A 135 -6.98 -6.77 15.26
CA GLN A 135 -8.31 -6.82 15.86
C GLN A 135 -9.27 -5.74 15.30
N THR A 136 -9.00 -5.26 14.11
CA THR A 136 -9.88 -4.33 13.38
C THR A 136 -10.11 -4.85 11.96
N PRO A 137 -11.27 -4.59 11.34
CA PRO A 137 -11.53 -5.05 9.98
C PRO A 137 -10.50 -4.52 8.98
N VAL A 138 -9.98 -5.41 8.14
CA VAL A 138 -9.06 -5.09 7.04
C VAL A 138 -9.66 -5.57 5.73
N ILE A 139 -9.75 -4.66 4.77
CA ILE A 139 -10.19 -4.93 3.40
C ILE A 139 -9.02 -4.63 2.47
N SER A 140 -8.65 -5.58 1.61
CA SER A 140 -7.61 -5.38 0.60
C SER A 140 -8.16 -5.53 -0.81
N ILE A 141 -7.97 -4.50 -1.61
CA ILE A 141 -8.51 -4.41 -2.97
C ILE A 141 -7.34 -4.43 -3.96
N LEU A 142 -7.24 -5.50 -4.75
CA LEU A 142 -6.26 -5.59 -5.83
C LEU A 142 -6.76 -4.77 -7.03
N ILE A 143 -6.15 -3.62 -7.26
CA ILE A 143 -6.54 -2.69 -8.32
C ILE A 143 -5.67 -2.77 -9.59
N GLY A 144 -4.63 -3.58 -9.58
CA GLY A 144 -3.70 -3.72 -10.69
C GLY A 144 -2.86 -4.98 -10.61
N GLU A 145 -1.54 -4.83 -10.44
CA GLU A 145 -0.62 -5.96 -10.29
C GLU A 145 -0.49 -6.41 -8.84
N GLY A 146 -0.50 -7.71 -8.61
CA GLY A 146 -0.30 -8.34 -7.30
C GLY A 146 1.04 -9.08 -7.23
N GLY A 147 2.16 -8.36 -7.30
CA GLY A 147 3.50 -8.95 -7.40
C GLY A 147 4.03 -9.52 -6.09
N SER A 148 4.02 -10.87 -5.97
CA SER A 148 4.79 -11.64 -4.98
C SER A 148 4.55 -11.22 -3.51
N GLY A 149 5.56 -11.39 -2.65
CA GLY A 149 5.52 -10.99 -1.24
C GLY A 149 5.28 -9.49 -1.03
N GLY A 150 5.71 -8.66 -2.00
CA GLY A 150 5.46 -7.23 -1.95
C GLY A 150 3.97 -6.87 -1.94
N ALA A 151 3.17 -7.54 -2.74
CA ALA A 151 1.71 -7.38 -2.72
C ALA A 151 1.09 -8.03 -1.48
N LEU A 152 1.53 -9.25 -1.13
CA LEU A 152 1.00 -9.99 0.03
C LEU A 152 1.15 -9.21 1.34
N ALA A 153 2.24 -8.46 1.51
CA ALA A 153 2.47 -7.62 2.69
C ALA A 153 1.40 -6.53 2.93
N MET A 154 0.46 -6.37 1.99
CA MET A 154 -0.68 -5.46 2.08
C MET A 154 -2.01 -6.16 1.77
N ALA A 155 -2.00 -7.47 1.48
CA ALA A 155 -3.16 -8.21 0.99
C ALA A 155 -3.65 -9.30 1.96
N VAL A 156 -3.02 -9.49 3.11
CA VAL A 156 -3.53 -10.37 4.18
C VAL A 156 -4.66 -9.63 4.89
N ALA A 157 -5.91 -9.99 4.57
CA ALA A 157 -7.08 -9.22 4.98
C ALA A 157 -8.26 -10.16 5.34
N ASN A 158 -9.31 -9.60 5.90
CA ASN A 158 -10.56 -10.33 6.16
C ASN A 158 -11.35 -10.51 4.87
N GLU A 159 -11.27 -9.53 3.95
CA GLU A 159 -11.93 -9.51 2.65
C GLU A 159 -10.96 -9.00 1.56
#